data_57860ff2e3804b8cdbba2598801a2c78
#
_entry.id   57860ff2e3804b8cdbba2598801a2c78
#
_cell.length_a   1.000
_cell.length_b   1.000
_cell.length_c   1.000
_cell.angle_alpha   90.00
_cell.angle_beta   90.00
_cell.angle_gamma   90.00
#
_symmetry.space_group_name_H-M   'P 1'
#
loop_
_entity.id
_entity.type
_entity.pdbx_description
1 polymer ?
#
loop_
_entity_poly.entity_id
_entity_poly.type
_entity_poly.pdbx_seq_one_letter_code
_entity_poly.pdbx_strand_id
1 'polypeptide(L)'
;KPTFVLTNRNLNTHRQNIQFYGGEMLKLVNEQLKPKYKNVWIVGGSVTAREFIRLKLADEIRVSILPIILGEGMPYFNEISQEQALHLKDAKAYKNGMVELCYGVIK
;
A
#
# COMPACT_ATOMS: atom_id res chain seq x y z
N LYS A 1 8.83 14.90 -2.45
CA LYS A 1 9.04 13.61 -1.79
C LYS A 1 9.57 12.58 -2.77
N PRO A 2 10.56 11.78 -2.37
CA PRO A 2 11.06 10.73 -3.25
C PRO A 2 9.96 9.72 -3.59
N THR A 3 9.92 9.33 -4.84
CA THR A 3 8.92 8.40 -5.35
C THR A 3 9.61 7.28 -6.13
N PHE A 4 9.25 6.04 -5.81
CA PHE A 4 9.70 4.86 -6.54
C PHE A 4 8.54 4.30 -7.34
N VAL A 5 8.75 4.11 -8.64
CA VAL A 5 7.73 3.55 -9.53
C VAL A 5 8.15 2.12 -9.88
N LEU A 6 7.31 1.15 -9.48
CA LEU A 6 7.57 -0.26 -9.74
C LEU A 6 7.16 -0.60 -11.16
N THR A 7 8.13 -0.87 -12.02
CA THR A 7 7.86 -1.16 -13.41
C THR A 7 9.03 -1.91 -14.03
N ASN A 8 8.73 -2.78 -15.00
CA ASN A 8 9.73 -3.43 -15.83
C ASN A 8 9.94 -2.68 -17.15
N ARG A 9 9.22 -1.58 -17.36
CA ARG A 9 9.37 -0.77 -18.55
C ARG A 9 10.57 0.14 -18.40
N ASN A 10 11.26 0.41 -19.51
CA ASN A 10 12.34 1.37 -19.55
C ASN A 10 11.76 2.76 -19.78
N LEU A 11 11.45 3.46 -18.70
CA LEU A 11 10.80 4.77 -18.72
C LEU A 11 11.80 5.86 -18.32
N ASN A 12 11.64 7.04 -18.91
CA ASN A 12 12.44 8.20 -18.59
C ASN A 12 11.58 9.28 -17.96
N THR A 13 12.18 10.04 -17.05
CA THR A 13 11.53 11.19 -16.43
C THR A 13 12.54 12.31 -16.23
N HIS A 14 12.05 13.55 -16.31
CA HIS A 14 12.84 14.73 -15.99
C HIS A 14 12.81 15.09 -14.51
N ARG A 15 11.97 14.43 -13.72
CA ARG A 15 11.87 14.68 -12.29
C ARG A 15 12.94 13.91 -11.54
N GLN A 16 13.74 14.60 -10.75
CA GLN A 16 14.85 14.00 -10.01
C GLN A 16 14.38 13.18 -8.81
N ASN A 17 13.19 13.43 -8.29
CA ASN A 17 12.66 12.74 -7.12
C ASN A 17 11.88 11.47 -7.46
N ILE A 18 11.84 11.07 -8.73
CA ILE A 18 11.16 9.85 -9.17
C ILE A 18 12.21 8.86 -9.66
N GLN A 19 12.15 7.64 -9.14
CA GLN A 19 12.98 6.53 -9.55
C GLN A 19 12.12 5.38 -10.02
N PHE A 20 12.52 4.74 -11.10
CA PHE A 20 11.85 3.55 -11.61
C PHE A 20 12.60 2.31 -11.14
N TYR A 21 11.85 1.30 -10.70
CA TYR A 21 12.44 0.08 -10.16
C TYR A 21 11.74 -1.14 -10.75
N GLY A 22 12.52 -1.99 -11.42
CA GLY A 22 12.01 -3.21 -12.05
C GLY A 22 12.43 -4.51 -11.36
N GLY A 23 13.07 -4.42 -10.19
CA GLY A 23 13.55 -5.59 -9.48
C GLY A 23 12.53 -6.15 -8.49
N GLU A 24 13.01 -6.99 -7.57
CA GLU A 24 12.18 -7.59 -6.56
C GLU A 24 11.76 -6.57 -5.49
N MET A 25 10.49 -6.61 -5.12
CA MET A 25 9.90 -5.71 -4.14
C MET A 25 10.55 -5.85 -2.76
N LEU A 26 10.81 -7.08 -2.33
CA LEU A 26 11.45 -7.36 -1.06
C LEU A 26 12.83 -6.71 -0.98
N LYS A 27 13.58 -6.80 -2.07
CA LYS A 27 14.91 -6.23 -2.16
C LYS A 27 14.88 -4.70 -2.12
N LEU A 28 13.93 -4.09 -2.82
CA LEU A 28 13.73 -2.64 -2.79
C LEU A 28 13.47 -2.15 -1.37
N VAL A 29 12.54 -2.79 -0.66
CA VAL A 29 12.18 -2.39 0.69
C VAL A 29 13.35 -2.55 1.65
N ASN A 30 14.03 -3.68 1.63
CA ASN A 30 15.10 -3.97 2.60
C ASN A 30 16.38 -3.19 2.33
N GLU A 31 16.74 -2.97 1.07
CA GLU A 31 18.01 -2.34 0.71
C GLU A 31 17.91 -0.84 0.49
N GLN A 32 16.78 -0.34 -0.01
CA GLN A 32 16.65 1.07 -0.38
C GLN A 32 15.68 1.86 0.46
N LEU A 33 14.58 1.27 0.90
CA LEU A 33 13.54 2.01 1.62
C LEU A 33 13.75 2.02 3.13
N LYS A 34 13.89 0.86 3.76
CA LYS A 34 14.06 0.78 5.22
C LYS A 34 15.29 1.53 5.73
N PRO A 35 16.46 1.46 5.08
CA PRO A 35 17.64 2.18 5.58
C PRO A 35 17.54 3.69 5.47
N LYS A 36 16.73 4.21 4.53
CA LYS A 36 16.69 5.65 4.23
C LYS A 36 15.44 6.34 4.75
N TYR A 37 14.33 5.62 4.90
CA TYR A 37 13.05 6.23 5.21
C TYR A 37 12.40 5.60 6.42
N LYS A 38 11.87 6.45 7.30
CA LYS A 38 11.15 6.00 8.49
C LYS A 38 9.74 5.53 8.14
N ASN A 39 9.07 6.26 7.26
CA ASN A 39 7.72 5.95 6.81
C ASN A 39 7.67 5.90 5.30
N VAL A 40 6.98 4.90 4.76
CA VAL A 40 6.79 4.73 3.32
C VAL A 40 5.31 4.54 3.07
N TRP A 41 4.75 5.35 2.17
CA TRP A 41 3.36 5.24 1.76
C TRP A 41 3.30 4.45 0.46
N ILE A 42 2.57 3.33 0.51
CA ILE A 42 2.39 2.46 -0.65
C ILE A 42 1.14 2.90 -1.39
N VAL A 43 1.33 3.42 -2.59
CA VAL A 43 0.24 3.88 -3.45
C VAL A 43 0.19 2.97 -4.66
N GLY A 44 -0.95 2.35 -4.89
CA GLY A 44 -1.08 1.47 -6.04
C GLY A 44 -2.39 0.71 -6.03
N GLY A 45 -2.58 -0.10 -7.05
CA GLY A 45 -3.77 -0.92 -7.16
C GLY A 45 -3.71 -2.17 -6.29
N SER A 46 -4.71 -3.03 -6.46
CA SER A 46 -4.87 -4.23 -5.65
C SER A 46 -3.72 -5.22 -5.80
N VAL A 47 -3.05 -5.25 -6.96
CA VAL A 47 -1.91 -6.15 -7.17
C VAL A 47 -0.72 -5.75 -6.31
N THR A 48 -0.39 -4.47 -6.27
CA THR A 48 0.70 -3.97 -5.43
C THR A 48 0.40 -4.18 -3.95
N ALA A 49 -0.81 -3.87 -3.52
CA ALA A 49 -1.24 -4.07 -2.14
C ALA A 49 -1.14 -5.55 -1.75
N ARG A 50 -1.59 -6.45 -2.62
CA ARG A 50 -1.50 -7.89 -2.40
C ARG A 50 -0.06 -8.34 -2.18
N GLU A 51 0.87 -7.87 -3.01
CA GLU A 51 2.26 -8.29 -2.92
C GLU A 51 2.92 -7.82 -1.62
N PHE A 52 2.64 -6.59 -1.18
CA PHE A 52 3.17 -6.11 0.09
C PHE A 52 2.63 -6.90 1.28
N ILE A 53 1.38 -7.31 1.24
CA ILE A 53 0.80 -8.16 2.29
C ILE A 53 1.42 -9.56 2.22
N ARG A 54 1.49 -10.15 1.03
CA ARG A 54 2.00 -11.51 0.84
C ARG A 54 3.45 -11.64 1.30
N LEU A 55 4.27 -10.65 1.05
CA LEU A 55 5.68 -10.64 1.43
C LEU A 55 5.92 -10.14 2.86
N LYS A 56 4.85 -9.83 3.59
CA LYS A 56 4.90 -9.33 4.97
C LYS A 56 5.68 -8.02 5.11
N LEU A 57 5.58 -7.17 4.11
CA LEU A 57 6.27 -5.89 4.07
C LEU A 57 5.41 -4.73 4.56
N ALA A 58 4.08 -4.89 4.57
CA ALA A 58 3.18 -3.84 5.04
C ALA A 58 3.04 -3.89 6.55
N ASP A 59 3.09 -2.74 7.19
CA ASP A 59 2.96 -2.61 8.65
C ASP A 59 1.58 -2.12 9.05
N GLU A 60 0.97 -1.26 8.24
CA GLU A 60 -0.33 -0.67 8.52
C GLU A 60 -1.20 -0.65 7.26
N ILE A 61 -2.50 -0.80 7.47
CA ILE A 61 -3.50 -0.61 6.44
C ILE A 61 -4.48 0.44 6.92
N ARG A 62 -4.70 1.47 6.10
CA ARG A 62 -5.68 2.51 6.38
C ARG A 62 -6.78 2.45 5.35
N VAL A 63 -8.02 2.37 5.80
CA VAL A 63 -9.19 2.23 4.94
C VAL A 63 -10.18 3.33 5.25
N SER A 64 -10.66 4.01 4.23
CA SER A 64 -11.74 4.98 4.35
C SER A 64 -13.01 4.37 3.77
N ILE A 65 -14.06 4.33 4.57
CA ILE A 65 -15.36 3.82 4.14
C ILE A 65 -16.27 5.01 3.89
N LEU A 66 -16.69 5.15 2.64
CA LEU A 66 -17.58 6.22 2.25
C LEU A 66 -19.04 5.77 2.40
N PRO A 67 -19.95 6.69 2.72
CA PRO A 67 -21.36 6.35 2.91
C PRO A 67 -22.10 6.17 1.58
N ILE A 68 -21.62 5.23 0.76
CA ILE A 68 -22.18 4.96 -0.56
C ILE A 68 -22.00 3.48 -0.91
N ILE A 69 -23.00 2.92 -1.58
CA ILE A 69 -22.93 1.56 -2.11
C ILE A 69 -22.64 1.68 -3.60
N LEU A 70 -21.49 1.16 -4.02
CA LEU A 70 -21.03 1.33 -5.39
C LEU A 70 -21.74 0.46 -6.41
N GLY A 71 -22.22 -0.70 -6.01
CA GLY A 71 -22.78 -1.67 -6.95
C GLY A 71 -21.71 -2.48 -7.66
N GLU A 72 -20.74 -1.83 -8.27
CA GLU A 72 -19.60 -2.46 -8.90
C GLU A 72 -18.33 -1.72 -8.57
N GLY A 73 -17.19 -2.39 -8.58
CA GLY A 73 -15.91 -1.75 -8.31
C GLY A 73 -14.77 -2.75 -8.34
N MET A 74 -13.56 -2.25 -8.20
CA MET A 74 -12.37 -3.08 -8.12
C MET A 74 -12.14 -3.50 -6.66
N PRO A 75 -11.73 -4.75 -6.42
CA PRO A 75 -11.38 -5.17 -5.06
C PRO A 75 -10.21 -4.35 -4.51
N TYR A 76 -10.23 -4.09 -3.20
CA TYR A 76 -9.13 -3.42 -2.53
C TYR A 76 -7.84 -4.26 -2.63
N PHE A 77 -7.99 -5.57 -2.46
CA PHE A 77 -6.90 -6.53 -2.63
C PHE A 77 -7.31 -7.55 -3.68
N ASN A 78 -6.35 -7.98 -4.51
CA ASN A 78 -6.53 -9.18 -5.31
C ASN A 78 -6.48 -10.41 -4.41
N GLU A 79 -6.80 -11.57 -4.95
CA GLU A 79 -6.78 -12.82 -4.20
C GLU A 79 -5.41 -13.04 -3.55
N ILE A 80 -5.40 -13.21 -2.24
CA ILE A 80 -4.16 -13.37 -1.47
C ILE A 80 -3.87 -14.84 -1.14
N SER A 81 -4.79 -15.73 -1.32
CA SER A 81 -4.71 -17.17 -1.03
C SER A 81 -4.50 -17.54 0.44
N GLN A 82 -4.26 -16.59 1.31
CA GLN A 82 -4.12 -16.81 2.76
C GLN A 82 -4.83 -15.69 3.52
N GLU A 83 -5.34 -16.01 4.70
CA GLU A 83 -5.89 -14.99 5.58
C GLU A 83 -4.76 -14.20 6.21
N GLN A 84 -4.99 -12.91 6.38
CA GLN A 84 -4.06 -12.03 7.07
C GLN A 84 -4.77 -11.38 8.24
N ALA A 85 -4.32 -11.68 9.44
CA ALA A 85 -4.89 -11.11 10.65
C ALA A 85 -4.46 -9.65 10.82
N LEU A 86 -5.41 -8.84 11.28
CA LEU A 86 -5.19 -7.41 11.51
C LEU A 86 -5.58 -7.05 12.93
N HIS A 87 -4.92 -6.03 13.48
CA HIS A 87 -5.23 -5.48 14.79
C HIS A 87 -5.71 -4.04 14.62
N LEU A 88 -6.92 -3.74 15.09
CA LEU A 88 -7.47 -2.39 15.00
C LEU A 88 -6.67 -1.44 15.90
N LYS A 89 -6.08 -0.42 15.31
CA LYS A 89 -5.32 0.61 16.02
C LYS A 89 -6.15 1.86 16.29
N ASP A 90 -6.98 2.26 15.32
CA ASP A 90 -7.76 3.48 15.43
C ASP A 90 -8.97 3.42 14.51
N ALA A 91 -10.04 4.09 14.91
CA ALA A 91 -11.25 4.25 14.12
C ALA A 91 -11.77 5.66 14.32
N LYS A 92 -12.07 6.35 13.22
CA LYS A 92 -12.53 7.73 13.29
C LYS A 92 -13.73 7.93 12.39
N ALA A 93 -14.80 8.46 12.97
CA ALA A 93 -16.01 8.80 12.25
C ALA A 93 -16.06 10.31 11.98
N TYR A 94 -16.45 10.66 10.76
CA TYR A 94 -16.56 12.05 10.33
C TYR A 94 -18.01 12.46 10.18
N LYS A 95 -18.27 13.76 10.26
CA LYS A 95 -19.63 14.30 10.19
C LYS A 95 -20.32 14.03 8.85
N ASN A 96 -19.54 13.89 7.78
CA ASN A 96 -20.05 13.59 6.44
C ASN A 96 -20.44 12.12 6.24
N GLY A 97 -20.28 11.30 7.28
CA GLY A 97 -20.62 9.88 7.22
C GLY A 97 -19.45 8.96 6.87
N MET A 98 -18.29 9.51 6.55
CA MET A 98 -17.10 8.69 6.28
C MET A 98 -16.53 8.11 7.58
N VAL A 99 -16.03 6.89 7.51
CA VAL A 99 -15.32 6.25 8.62
C VAL A 99 -13.92 5.86 8.14
N GLU A 100 -12.91 6.25 8.90
CA GLU A 100 -11.54 5.88 8.62
C GLU A 100 -11.06 4.86 9.65
N LEU A 101 -10.51 3.74 9.16
CA LEU A 101 -10.01 2.65 10.00
C LEU A 101 -8.50 2.50 9.77
N CYS A 102 -7.77 2.32 10.85
CA CYS A 102 -6.34 2.04 10.79
C CYS A 102 -6.07 0.71 11.48
N TYR A 103 -5.49 -0.23 10.74
CA TYR A 103 -5.14 -1.55 11.24
C TYR A 103 -3.64 -1.76 11.18
N GLY A 104 -3.10 -2.41 12.22
CA GLY A 104 -1.75 -2.95 12.18
C GLY A 104 -1.78 -4.35 11.58
N VAL A 105 -0.83 -4.67 10.74
CA VAL A 105 -0.71 -6.01 10.14
C VAL A 105 0.00 -6.92 11.12
N ILE A 106 -0.63 -8.03 11.48
CA ILE A 106 -0.05 -9.03 12.38
C ILE A 106 0.81 -9.96 11.54
N LYS A 107 2.12 -9.90 11.77
CA LYS A 107 3.08 -10.69 11.00
C LYS A 107 3.44 -11.99 11.71
#